data_1dc3a448ead2d626f1c900ce65604fb4
#
_entry.id   1dc3a448ead2d626f1c900ce65604fb4
#
_cell.length_a   1.000
_cell.length_b   1.000
_cell.length_c   1.000
_cell.angle_alpha   90.00
_cell.angle_beta   90.00
_cell.angle_gamma   90.00
#
_symmetry.space_group_name_H-M   'P 1'
#
loop_
_entity.id
_entity.type
_entity.pdbx_description
1 polymer ?
#
loop_
_entity_poly.entity_id
_entity_poly.type
_entity_poly.pdbx_seq_one_letter_code
_entity_poly.pdbx_strand_id
1 'polypeptide(L)'
;MDRREFIKKSLQAGAASIAMLNMKVPLINSAETSSTVAVVRNGSPEEMVTKAVEMLGGIARFVSKGDNVVIKPNIGWARRPEQAANTNPEVVAAIVRLCKSAGAGKIKVFDNTCNETKRCYVMSGIQKAAENAGADVIYVFPQKFKKTDIPNGKILKSWQFYKDALDADVFINVPIVKHHSLSRMTMGMKNMMGILGGNRGKIHNQFDQKLADINTVVKPTLTILDAVNVLMRNGPVGGNVNDVKSFNTIVAGVDPVAVDSYGASFFDLKGMDLGFLRKAHAMGLGEIDLSLVKVNELNLSG
;
A
#
# COMPACT_ATOMS: atom_id res chain seq x y z
N MET A 1 -23.48 -40.34 -36.16
CA MET A 1 -22.25 -40.60 -35.41
C MET A 1 -22.58 -41.61 -34.32
N ASP A 2 -22.05 -42.79 -34.39
CA ASP A 2 -22.37 -43.88 -33.46
C ASP A 2 -21.73 -43.61 -32.08
N ARG A 3 -22.42 -44.08 -31.04
CA ARG A 3 -22.01 -43.89 -29.62
C ARG A 3 -20.59 -44.41 -29.35
N ARG A 4 -20.13 -45.42 -30.10
CA ARG A 4 -18.77 -45.95 -30.04
C ARG A 4 -17.71 -44.99 -30.62
N GLU A 5 -18.04 -44.29 -31.67
CA GLU A 5 -17.15 -43.30 -32.32
C GLU A 5 -17.00 -42.02 -31.44
N PHE A 6 -18.09 -41.62 -30.77
CA PHE A 6 -18.06 -40.53 -29.84
C PHE A 6 -17.15 -40.78 -28.62
N ILE A 7 -17.24 -42.02 -28.06
CA ILE A 7 -16.40 -42.41 -26.91
C ILE A 7 -14.93 -42.53 -27.32
N LYS A 8 -14.61 -43.03 -28.51
CA LYS A 8 -13.22 -43.08 -29.01
C LYS A 8 -12.63 -41.68 -29.23
N LYS A 9 -13.39 -40.76 -29.79
CA LYS A 9 -12.94 -39.36 -29.99
C LYS A 9 -12.78 -38.60 -28.67
N SER A 10 -13.64 -38.87 -27.67
CA SER A 10 -13.52 -38.29 -26.33
C SER A 10 -12.30 -38.82 -25.57
N LEU A 11 -11.95 -40.10 -25.74
CA LEU A 11 -10.74 -40.70 -25.16
C LEU A 11 -9.45 -40.17 -25.82
N GLN A 12 -9.45 -39.93 -27.14
CA GLN A 12 -8.30 -39.33 -27.83
C GLN A 12 -8.10 -37.82 -27.46
N ALA A 13 -9.19 -37.09 -27.25
CA ALA A 13 -9.11 -35.71 -26.75
C ALA A 13 -8.60 -35.63 -25.30
N GLY A 14 -8.99 -36.61 -24.45
CA GLY A 14 -8.50 -36.72 -23.08
C GLY A 14 -7.00 -37.06 -22.99
N ALA A 15 -6.48 -37.88 -23.88
CA ALA A 15 -5.06 -38.24 -23.91
C ALA A 15 -4.15 -37.09 -24.37
N ALA A 16 -4.65 -36.21 -25.27
CA ALA A 16 -3.92 -35.03 -25.69
C ALA A 16 -3.84 -33.95 -24.57
N SER A 17 -4.84 -33.88 -23.68
CA SER A 17 -4.85 -32.95 -22.53
C SER A 17 -3.90 -33.38 -21.41
N ILE A 18 -3.60 -34.68 -21.28
CA ILE A 18 -2.67 -35.21 -20.27
C ILE A 18 -1.20 -35.02 -20.68
N ALA A 19 -0.92 -34.96 -21.99
CA ALA A 19 0.44 -34.72 -22.50
C ALA A 19 0.94 -33.26 -22.31
N MET A 20 0.06 -32.29 -22.09
CA MET A 20 0.44 -30.90 -21.79
C MET A 20 0.66 -30.62 -20.31
N LEU A 21 0.39 -31.55 -19.40
CA LEU A 21 0.59 -31.41 -17.95
C LEU A 21 2.00 -31.79 -17.48
N ASN A 22 2.91 -32.17 -18.40
CA ASN A 22 4.33 -32.38 -18.08
C ASN A 22 5.25 -31.21 -18.47
N MET A 23 4.72 -30.01 -18.64
CA MET A 23 5.57 -28.83 -18.50
C MET A 23 6.03 -28.82 -17.06
N LYS A 24 7.33 -29.11 -16.84
CA LYS A 24 8.04 -28.81 -15.61
C LYS A 24 7.79 -27.33 -15.32
N VAL A 25 6.77 -27.03 -14.50
CA VAL A 25 6.75 -25.78 -13.76
C VAL A 25 8.07 -25.78 -13.02
N PRO A 26 9.01 -24.86 -13.26
CA PRO A 26 10.18 -24.79 -12.43
C PRO A 26 9.63 -24.69 -11.02
N LEU A 27 9.97 -25.66 -10.17
CA LEU A 27 9.87 -25.51 -8.74
C LEU A 27 10.65 -24.23 -8.45
N ILE A 28 9.93 -23.11 -8.33
CA ILE A 28 10.49 -21.94 -7.68
C ILE A 28 10.80 -22.49 -6.30
N ASN A 29 12.08 -22.80 -6.09
CA ASN A 29 12.59 -23.07 -4.78
C ASN A 29 12.00 -21.96 -3.90
N SER A 30 11.17 -22.32 -2.95
CA SER A 30 10.82 -21.49 -1.83
C SER A 30 12.09 -21.37 -0.95
N ALA A 31 13.14 -20.75 -1.53
CA ALA A 31 14.12 -20.08 -0.73
C ALA A 31 13.28 -19.11 0.09
N GLU A 32 13.28 -19.28 1.39
CA GLU A 32 12.68 -18.39 2.36
C GLU A 32 12.97 -16.96 1.92
N THR A 33 12.02 -16.34 1.23
CA THR A 33 12.08 -14.90 0.94
C THR A 33 11.67 -14.26 2.24
N SER A 34 12.62 -14.20 3.17
CA SER A 34 12.42 -13.38 4.36
C SER A 34 12.00 -12.00 3.90
N SER A 35 10.88 -11.52 4.41
CA SER A 35 10.37 -10.18 4.12
C SER A 35 11.51 -9.18 4.32
N THR A 36 11.73 -8.30 3.35
CA THR A 36 12.77 -7.28 3.43
C THR A 36 12.14 -5.92 3.63
N VAL A 37 12.62 -5.18 4.63
CA VAL A 37 12.27 -3.79 4.91
C VAL A 37 13.53 -2.94 4.74
N ALA A 38 13.44 -1.91 3.90
CA ALA A 38 14.47 -0.89 3.72
C ALA A 38 14.12 0.34 4.54
N VAL A 39 15.07 0.83 5.34
CA VAL A 39 14.92 2.01 6.20
C VAL A 39 16.01 3.00 5.85
N VAL A 40 15.63 4.19 5.44
CA VAL A 40 16.57 5.26 5.07
C VAL A 40 16.29 6.51 5.89
N ARG A 41 17.36 7.10 6.45
CA ARG A 41 17.27 8.23 7.37
C ARG A 41 18.13 9.41 6.93
N ASN A 42 17.74 10.59 7.39
CA ASN A 42 18.58 11.80 7.41
C ASN A 42 19.02 12.29 6.02
N GLY A 43 18.13 12.23 5.04
CA GLY A 43 18.29 12.84 3.72
C GLY A 43 17.10 13.69 3.33
N SER A 44 17.13 14.26 2.14
CA SER A 44 15.91 14.81 1.56
C SER A 44 14.88 13.71 1.30
N PRO A 45 13.59 14.02 1.28
CA PRO A 45 12.55 13.02 0.98
C PRO A 45 12.82 12.26 -0.33
N GLU A 46 13.32 12.96 -1.36
CA GLU A 46 13.66 12.36 -2.65
C GLU A 46 14.83 11.37 -2.55
N GLU A 47 15.89 11.75 -1.87
CA GLU A 47 17.04 10.86 -1.67
C GLU A 47 16.67 9.62 -0.86
N MET A 48 15.91 9.81 0.24
CA MET A 48 15.48 8.71 1.09
C MET A 48 14.58 7.73 0.34
N VAL A 49 13.61 8.22 -0.44
CA VAL A 49 12.72 7.38 -1.25
C VAL A 49 13.52 6.62 -2.31
N THR A 50 14.41 7.30 -3.02
CA THR A 50 15.24 6.70 -4.06
C THR A 50 16.11 5.58 -3.48
N LYS A 51 16.81 5.85 -2.39
CA LYS A 51 17.66 4.85 -1.72
C LYS A 51 16.87 3.68 -1.14
N ALA A 52 15.71 3.93 -0.54
CA ALA A 52 14.87 2.85 -0.03
C ALA A 52 14.39 1.91 -1.16
N VAL A 53 14.02 2.46 -2.31
CA VAL A 53 13.64 1.67 -3.48
C VAL A 53 14.84 0.95 -4.10
N GLU A 54 16.01 1.58 -4.18
CA GLU A 54 17.26 0.95 -4.64
C GLU A 54 17.65 -0.27 -3.75
N MET A 55 17.52 -0.14 -2.43
CA MET A 55 17.79 -1.23 -1.48
C MET A 55 16.84 -2.43 -1.65
N LEU A 56 15.69 -2.22 -2.28
CA LEU A 56 14.72 -3.27 -2.61
C LEU A 56 14.89 -3.82 -4.05
N GLY A 57 15.94 -3.40 -4.77
CA GLY A 57 16.26 -3.85 -6.12
C GLY A 57 15.89 -2.87 -7.24
N GLY A 58 15.55 -1.62 -6.87
CA GLY A 58 15.24 -0.54 -7.80
C GLY A 58 13.80 -0.55 -8.33
N ILE A 59 13.37 0.60 -8.84
CA ILE A 59 11.97 0.79 -9.29
C ILE A 59 11.59 -0.14 -10.46
N ALA A 60 12.53 -0.50 -11.33
CA ALA A 60 12.31 -1.41 -12.46
C ALA A 60 11.92 -2.84 -12.03
N ARG A 61 12.14 -3.20 -10.78
CA ARG A 61 11.62 -4.45 -10.20
C ARG A 61 10.10 -4.41 -10.02
N PHE A 62 9.52 -3.25 -9.86
CA PHE A 62 8.12 -3.04 -9.50
C PHE A 62 7.29 -2.46 -10.62
N VAL A 63 7.90 -1.67 -11.49
CA VAL A 63 7.22 -0.92 -12.56
C VAL A 63 7.87 -1.25 -13.89
N SER A 64 7.07 -1.74 -14.83
CA SER A 64 7.48 -2.01 -16.20
C SER A 64 7.04 -0.87 -17.14
N LYS A 65 7.69 -0.79 -18.30
CA LYS A 65 7.30 0.16 -19.35
C LYS A 65 5.85 -0.07 -19.78
N GLY A 66 5.06 0.99 -19.73
CA GLY A 66 3.66 0.97 -20.14
C GLY A 66 2.66 0.70 -19.02
N ASP A 67 3.10 0.31 -17.82
CA ASP A 67 2.21 0.00 -16.69
C ASP A 67 1.30 1.19 -16.32
N ASN A 68 0.07 0.85 -15.93
CA ASN A 68 -0.87 1.76 -15.28
C ASN A 68 -0.63 1.72 -13.77
N VAL A 69 0.11 2.72 -13.27
CA VAL A 69 0.51 2.83 -11.87
C VAL A 69 -0.51 3.65 -11.09
N VAL A 70 -0.92 3.15 -9.95
CA VAL A 70 -1.67 3.90 -8.94
C VAL A 70 -0.78 4.15 -7.73
N ILE A 71 -0.60 5.41 -7.37
CA ILE A 71 0.04 5.85 -6.13
C ILE A 71 -1.05 6.32 -5.18
N LYS A 72 -1.14 5.70 -4.01
CA LYS A 72 -2.15 5.99 -3.02
C LYS A 72 -1.54 6.59 -1.75
N PRO A 73 -1.38 7.92 -1.67
CA PRO A 73 -0.95 8.59 -0.44
C PRO A 73 -2.07 8.63 0.61
N ASN A 74 -1.81 9.21 1.76
CA ASN A 74 -2.83 9.64 2.71
C ASN A 74 -3.15 11.12 2.44
N ILE A 75 -4.34 11.41 1.91
CA ILE A 75 -4.86 12.78 1.70
C ILE A 75 -6.18 12.90 2.48
N GLY A 76 -6.14 12.53 3.77
CA GLY A 76 -7.36 12.43 4.57
C GLY A 76 -7.94 13.77 5.01
N TRP A 77 -7.10 14.79 5.20
CA TRP A 77 -7.45 15.98 5.96
C TRP A 77 -7.03 17.28 5.27
N ALA A 78 -7.84 18.32 5.43
CA ALA A 78 -7.50 19.68 4.99
C ALA A 78 -6.44 20.28 5.94
N ARG A 79 -5.20 19.83 5.83
CA ARG A 79 -4.04 20.21 6.66
C ARG A 79 -2.82 20.45 5.78
N ARG A 80 -1.98 21.40 6.21
CA ARG A 80 -0.70 21.70 5.55
C ARG A 80 0.35 20.64 5.86
N PRO A 81 1.42 20.50 5.04
CA PRO A 81 2.44 19.46 5.23
C PRO A 81 3.10 19.44 6.61
N GLU A 82 3.40 20.62 7.18
CA GLU A 82 4.02 20.76 8.48
C GLU A 82 3.18 20.24 9.65
N GLN A 83 1.87 20.03 9.43
CA GLN A 83 0.96 19.45 10.43
C GLN A 83 0.96 17.92 10.43
N ALA A 84 1.66 17.28 9.51
CA ALA A 84 1.87 15.82 9.39
C ALA A 84 0.57 14.97 9.50
N ALA A 85 -0.54 15.51 9.00
CA ALA A 85 -1.81 14.81 8.95
C ALA A 85 -2.04 14.05 7.64
N ASN A 86 -1.22 14.31 6.62
CA ASN A 86 -1.22 13.72 5.29
C ASN A 86 0.21 13.30 4.92
N THR A 87 0.35 12.46 3.91
CA THR A 87 1.66 12.10 3.37
C THR A 87 2.42 13.35 2.91
N ASN A 88 3.73 13.36 3.11
CA ASN A 88 4.60 14.44 2.65
C ASN A 88 4.54 14.56 1.10
N PRO A 89 4.25 15.76 0.56
CA PRO A 89 4.12 15.94 -0.89
C PRO A 89 5.40 15.64 -1.67
N GLU A 90 6.58 15.87 -1.09
CA GLU A 90 7.87 15.58 -1.74
C GLU A 90 8.11 14.07 -1.85
N VAL A 91 7.68 13.28 -0.86
CA VAL A 91 7.70 11.80 -0.93
C VAL A 91 6.85 11.32 -2.11
N VAL A 92 5.63 11.87 -2.26
CA VAL A 92 4.74 11.50 -3.37
C VAL A 92 5.37 11.87 -4.71
N ALA A 93 5.93 13.08 -4.84
CA ALA A 93 6.58 13.55 -6.07
C ALA A 93 7.79 12.68 -6.44
N ALA A 94 8.61 12.27 -5.46
CA ALA A 94 9.76 11.39 -5.70
C ALA A 94 9.32 10.04 -6.29
N ILE A 95 8.25 9.43 -5.74
CA ILE A 95 7.72 8.17 -6.24
C ILE A 95 7.18 8.33 -7.67
N VAL A 96 6.47 9.44 -7.97
CA VAL A 96 6.00 9.74 -9.33
C VAL A 96 7.18 9.80 -10.31
N ARG A 97 8.25 10.52 -9.95
CA ARG A 97 9.46 10.62 -10.80
C ARG A 97 10.11 9.25 -11.04
N LEU A 98 10.23 8.41 -10.00
CA LEU A 98 10.75 7.05 -10.13
C LEU A 98 9.88 6.20 -11.08
N CYS A 99 8.56 6.22 -10.94
CA CYS A 99 7.66 5.49 -11.84
C CYS A 99 7.78 5.98 -13.29
N LYS A 100 7.89 7.30 -13.48
CA LYS A 100 8.10 7.90 -14.81
C LYS A 100 9.44 7.49 -15.42
N SER A 101 10.52 7.46 -14.64
CA SER A 101 11.85 7.02 -15.12
C SER A 101 11.88 5.55 -15.51
N ALA A 102 11.04 4.70 -14.88
CA ALA A 102 10.84 3.30 -15.27
C ALA A 102 9.98 3.13 -16.54
N GLY A 103 9.42 4.22 -17.08
CA GLY A 103 8.61 4.21 -18.29
C GLY A 103 7.15 3.83 -18.06
N ALA A 104 6.60 4.06 -16.88
CA ALA A 104 5.16 3.88 -16.61
C ALA A 104 4.33 4.59 -17.69
N GLY A 105 3.30 3.92 -18.20
CA GLY A 105 2.43 4.46 -19.26
C GLY A 105 1.45 5.48 -18.72
N LYS A 106 0.95 5.27 -17.51
CA LYS A 106 0.05 6.16 -16.80
C LYS A 106 0.33 6.12 -15.30
N ILE A 107 0.37 7.29 -14.65
CA ILE A 107 0.58 7.40 -13.21
C ILE A 107 -0.59 8.20 -12.63
N LYS A 108 -1.39 7.57 -11.78
CA LYS A 108 -2.53 8.19 -11.11
C LYS A 108 -2.25 8.34 -9.62
N VAL A 109 -2.62 9.50 -9.06
CA VAL A 109 -2.57 9.75 -7.61
C VAL A 109 -3.96 10.05 -7.10
N PHE A 110 -4.43 9.31 -6.10
CA PHE A 110 -5.73 9.57 -5.47
C PHE A 110 -5.83 9.08 -4.03
N ASP A 111 -6.79 9.63 -3.30
CA ASP A 111 -7.27 9.15 -1.99
C ASP A 111 -8.75 9.55 -1.81
N ASN A 112 -9.53 8.72 -1.14
CA ASN A 112 -10.87 9.10 -0.71
C ASN A 112 -10.80 9.80 0.65
N THR A 113 -10.91 11.12 0.64
CA THR A 113 -10.67 12.01 1.77
C THR A 113 -11.70 11.89 2.89
N CYS A 114 -11.41 12.46 4.07
CA CYS A 114 -12.34 12.56 5.19
C CYS A 114 -12.98 13.97 5.30
N ASN A 115 -12.29 15.00 4.80
CA ASN A 115 -12.84 16.34 4.64
C ASN A 115 -13.20 16.60 3.16
N GLU A 116 -13.61 17.83 2.83
CA GLU A 116 -13.90 18.25 1.46
C GLU A 116 -12.67 17.98 0.56
N THR A 117 -12.91 17.27 -0.55
CA THR A 117 -11.85 16.65 -1.36
C THR A 117 -10.86 17.67 -1.90
N LYS A 118 -11.34 18.70 -2.62
CA LYS A 118 -10.48 19.71 -3.24
C LYS A 118 -9.60 20.41 -2.20
N ARG A 119 -10.19 20.73 -1.04
CA ARG A 119 -9.47 21.37 0.05
C ARG A 119 -8.37 20.48 0.63
N CYS A 120 -8.62 19.16 0.78
CA CYS A 120 -7.59 18.22 1.23
C CYS A 120 -6.41 18.16 0.25
N TYR A 121 -6.71 18.00 -1.04
CA TYR A 121 -5.70 17.85 -2.08
C TYR A 121 -4.82 19.11 -2.23
N VAL A 122 -5.45 20.28 -2.21
CA VAL A 122 -4.73 21.57 -2.33
C VAL A 122 -3.92 21.88 -1.08
N MET A 123 -4.54 21.79 0.12
CA MET A 123 -3.87 22.18 1.37
C MET A 123 -2.74 21.24 1.76
N SER A 124 -2.84 19.94 1.45
CA SER A 124 -1.74 18.98 1.68
C SER A 124 -0.52 19.23 0.79
N GLY A 125 -0.66 20.04 -0.26
CA GLY A 125 0.38 20.24 -1.26
C GLY A 125 0.58 19.06 -2.22
N ILE A 126 -0.05 17.91 -1.96
CA ILE A 126 0.16 16.68 -2.73
C ILE A 126 -0.28 16.83 -4.17
N GLN A 127 -1.42 17.51 -4.43
CA GLN A 127 -1.88 17.74 -5.80
C GLN A 127 -0.80 18.41 -6.63
N LYS A 128 -0.35 19.59 -6.19
CA LYS A 128 0.66 20.39 -6.91
C LYS A 128 1.96 19.61 -7.11
N ALA A 129 2.43 18.91 -6.07
CA ALA A 129 3.67 18.17 -6.12
C ALA A 129 3.60 16.98 -7.10
N ALA A 130 2.50 16.22 -7.09
CA ALA A 130 2.28 15.08 -7.97
C ALA A 130 2.09 15.49 -9.42
N GLU A 131 1.29 16.55 -9.70
CA GLU A 131 1.09 17.11 -11.04
C GLU A 131 2.41 17.64 -11.63
N ASN A 132 3.20 18.38 -10.86
CA ASN A 132 4.51 18.88 -11.28
C ASN A 132 5.50 17.74 -11.59
N ALA A 133 5.38 16.61 -10.90
CA ALA A 133 6.18 15.42 -11.18
C ALA A 133 5.70 14.61 -12.40
N GLY A 134 4.48 14.88 -12.89
CA GLY A 134 3.93 14.31 -14.12
C GLY A 134 2.87 13.23 -13.90
N ALA A 135 2.19 13.21 -12.75
CA ALA A 135 1.06 12.31 -12.48
C ALA A 135 -0.29 12.97 -12.80
N ASP A 136 -1.27 12.14 -13.14
CA ASP A 136 -2.68 12.51 -13.16
C ASP A 136 -3.25 12.46 -11.73
N VAL A 137 -3.55 13.60 -11.14
CA VAL A 137 -4.21 13.65 -9.84
C VAL A 137 -5.71 13.52 -10.02
N ILE A 138 -6.31 12.52 -9.38
CA ILE A 138 -7.70 12.13 -9.58
C ILE A 138 -8.52 12.42 -8.33
N TYR A 139 -9.56 13.23 -8.46
CA TYR A 139 -10.61 13.30 -7.44
C TYR A 139 -11.49 12.05 -7.53
N VAL A 140 -11.81 11.51 -6.36
CA VAL A 140 -12.64 10.30 -6.29
C VAL A 140 -14.08 10.62 -6.65
N PHE A 141 -14.62 9.86 -7.62
CA PHE A 141 -16.01 9.98 -8.07
C PHE A 141 -16.84 8.80 -7.56
N PRO A 142 -18.00 9.03 -6.93
CA PRO A 142 -18.85 7.98 -6.37
C PRO A 142 -19.22 6.86 -7.37
N GLN A 143 -19.40 7.20 -8.65
CA GLN A 143 -19.76 6.27 -9.72
C GLN A 143 -18.68 5.25 -10.06
N LYS A 144 -17.43 5.52 -9.69
CA LYS A 144 -16.29 4.60 -9.91
C LYS A 144 -16.12 3.56 -8.80
N PHE A 145 -16.90 3.62 -7.73
CA PHE A 145 -16.88 2.56 -6.73
C PHE A 145 -17.66 1.34 -7.23
N LYS A 146 -17.03 0.18 -7.12
CA LYS A 146 -17.62 -1.12 -7.46
C LYS A 146 -17.77 -1.96 -6.22
N LYS A 147 -18.97 -2.56 -6.05
CA LYS A 147 -19.15 -3.63 -5.06
C LYS A 147 -18.28 -4.81 -5.48
N THR A 148 -17.33 -5.17 -4.63
CA THR A 148 -16.33 -6.21 -4.87
C THR A 148 -16.42 -7.23 -3.74
N ASP A 149 -16.40 -8.51 -4.09
CA ASP A 149 -16.36 -9.58 -3.11
C ASP A 149 -15.00 -9.65 -2.42
N ILE A 150 -15.02 -10.10 -1.17
CA ILE A 150 -13.84 -10.31 -0.34
C ILE A 150 -13.79 -11.80 0.03
N PRO A 151 -13.35 -12.69 -0.89
CA PRO A 151 -13.46 -14.14 -0.70
C PRO A 151 -12.72 -14.63 0.55
N ASN A 152 -11.56 -14.04 0.83
CA ASN A 152 -10.73 -14.39 1.99
C ASN A 152 -11.12 -13.62 3.26
N GLY A 153 -12.10 -12.72 3.20
CA GLY A 153 -12.58 -11.96 4.35
C GLY A 153 -13.22 -12.87 5.40
N LYS A 154 -12.88 -12.67 6.65
CA LYS A 154 -13.49 -13.42 7.77
C LYS A 154 -14.86 -12.84 8.14
N ILE A 155 -14.97 -11.52 8.20
CA ILE A 155 -16.19 -10.78 8.58
C ILE A 155 -16.79 -10.04 7.37
N LEU A 156 -15.99 -9.28 6.64
CA LEU A 156 -16.44 -8.58 5.44
C LEU A 156 -16.44 -9.55 4.25
N LYS A 157 -17.62 -9.76 3.66
CA LYS A 157 -17.77 -10.61 2.47
C LYS A 157 -17.80 -9.81 1.17
N SER A 158 -18.13 -8.53 1.23
CA SER A 158 -18.04 -7.60 0.11
C SER A 158 -17.96 -6.16 0.60
N TRP A 159 -17.38 -5.27 -0.21
CA TRP A 159 -17.36 -3.83 0.04
C TRP A 159 -17.26 -3.06 -1.27
N GLN A 160 -17.38 -1.74 -1.21
CA GLN A 160 -17.18 -0.87 -2.37
C GLN A 160 -15.72 -0.46 -2.49
N PHE A 161 -15.05 -0.85 -3.58
CA PHE A 161 -13.67 -0.48 -3.89
C PHE A 161 -13.61 0.46 -5.10
N TYR A 162 -12.68 1.38 -5.09
CA TYR A 162 -12.47 2.30 -6.20
C TYR A 162 -11.87 1.57 -7.41
N LYS A 163 -12.48 1.74 -8.58
CA LYS A 163 -12.13 0.99 -9.79
C LYS A 163 -10.65 1.13 -10.17
N ASP A 164 -10.10 2.36 -10.08
CA ASP A 164 -8.70 2.59 -10.46
C ASP A 164 -7.71 1.80 -9.58
N ALA A 165 -8.06 1.50 -8.31
CA ALA A 165 -7.24 0.64 -7.44
C ALA A 165 -7.35 -0.85 -7.81
N LEU A 166 -8.50 -1.29 -8.31
CA LEU A 166 -8.72 -2.67 -8.74
C LEU A 166 -8.06 -2.97 -10.09
N ASP A 167 -7.99 -1.97 -10.98
CA ASP A 167 -7.52 -2.11 -12.35
C ASP A 167 -6.03 -1.71 -12.51
N ALA A 168 -5.33 -1.38 -11.44
CA ALA A 168 -3.93 -0.99 -11.49
C ALA A 168 -3.03 -2.21 -11.81
N ASP A 169 -2.08 -2.05 -12.73
CA ASP A 169 -1.01 -3.03 -12.95
C ASP A 169 -0.03 -2.99 -11.76
N VAL A 170 0.23 -1.78 -11.26
CA VAL A 170 1.08 -1.53 -10.09
C VAL A 170 0.36 -0.61 -9.11
N PHE A 171 0.23 -1.06 -7.86
CA PHE A 171 -0.35 -0.29 -6.77
C PHE A 171 0.69 0.03 -5.71
N ILE A 172 1.07 1.30 -5.57
CA ILE A 172 2.04 1.78 -4.57
C ILE A 172 1.28 2.47 -3.44
N ASN A 173 1.36 1.88 -2.25
CA ASN A 173 0.75 2.44 -1.04
C ASN A 173 1.75 3.38 -0.36
N VAL A 174 1.36 4.66 -0.14
CA VAL A 174 2.25 5.69 0.43
C VAL A 174 1.61 6.29 1.68
N PRO A 175 1.53 5.52 2.77
CA PRO A 175 0.97 5.98 4.04
C PRO A 175 1.89 6.94 4.75
N ILE A 176 1.32 7.71 5.69
CA ILE A 176 2.08 8.43 6.73
C ILE A 176 1.95 7.71 8.07
N VAL A 177 3.03 7.70 8.84
CA VAL A 177 2.98 7.30 10.26
C VAL A 177 2.36 8.41 11.06
N LYS A 178 1.28 8.14 11.78
CA LYS A 178 0.65 9.11 12.69
C LYS A 178 -0.21 8.48 13.76
N HIS A 179 -0.37 9.19 14.87
CA HIS A 179 -1.35 8.86 15.92
C HIS A 179 -2.77 8.79 15.36
N HIS A 180 -3.57 7.91 15.93
CA HIS A 180 -5.01 7.83 15.66
C HIS A 180 -5.78 7.40 16.90
N SER A 181 -6.73 8.21 17.35
CA SER A 181 -7.48 7.99 18.60
C SER A 181 -8.19 6.62 18.68
N LEU A 182 -8.76 6.12 17.57
CA LEU A 182 -9.50 4.85 17.56
C LEU A 182 -8.63 3.62 17.29
N SER A 183 -7.66 3.73 16.39
CA SER A 183 -6.81 2.61 15.96
C SER A 183 -5.39 2.66 16.50
N ARG A 184 -5.12 3.52 17.45
CA ARG A 184 -3.81 3.90 17.99
C ARG A 184 -2.93 4.59 16.92
N MET A 185 -2.82 4.01 15.73
CA MET A 185 -1.97 4.49 14.63
C MET A 185 -2.67 4.44 13.28
N THR A 186 -2.19 5.27 12.36
CA THR A 186 -2.43 5.17 10.92
C THR A 186 -1.10 4.84 10.25
N MET A 187 -1.09 3.79 9.42
CA MET A 187 0.03 3.34 8.62
C MET A 187 -0.48 2.64 7.34
N GLY A 188 0.31 1.74 6.73
CA GLY A 188 0.04 1.14 5.43
C GLY A 188 -1.29 0.43 5.32
N MET A 189 -1.56 -0.53 6.20
CA MET A 189 -2.82 -1.27 6.16
C MET A 189 -4.04 -0.38 6.33
N LYS A 190 -3.98 0.58 7.27
CA LYS A 190 -5.09 1.51 7.49
C LYS A 190 -5.26 2.51 6.34
N ASN A 191 -4.18 2.86 5.66
CA ASN A 191 -4.23 3.74 4.49
C ASN A 191 -5.10 3.15 3.37
N MET A 192 -5.23 1.82 3.28
CA MET A 192 -6.10 1.15 2.31
C MET A 192 -7.59 1.47 2.49
N MET A 193 -8.01 2.02 3.62
CA MET A 193 -9.38 2.54 3.75
C MET A 193 -9.69 3.67 2.76
N GLY A 194 -8.68 4.36 2.25
CA GLY A 194 -8.82 5.43 1.27
C GLY A 194 -9.16 4.99 -0.16
N ILE A 195 -9.16 3.68 -0.45
CA ILE A 195 -9.68 3.14 -1.71
C ILE A 195 -11.13 2.65 -1.60
N LEU A 196 -11.75 2.83 -0.43
CA LEU A 196 -13.09 2.33 -0.14
C LEU A 196 -14.14 3.42 -0.31
N GLY A 197 -15.31 3.01 -0.80
CA GLY A 197 -16.54 3.81 -0.84
C GLY A 197 -17.50 3.48 0.30
N GLY A 198 -18.71 4.00 0.20
CA GLY A 198 -19.79 3.74 1.14
C GLY A 198 -19.53 4.32 2.54
N ASN A 199 -20.22 3.77 3.53
CA ASN A 199 -20.08 4.23 4.92
C ASN A 199 -18.86 3.58 5.59
N ARG A 200 -17.66 4.15 5.36
CA ARG A 200 -16.40 3.66 5.94
C ARG A 200 -16.38 3.67 7.48
N GLY A 201 -17.23 4.48 8.12
CA GLY A 201 -17.39 4.50 9.58
C GLY A 201 -17.78 3.13 10.15
N LYS A 202 -18.54 2.32 9.41
CA LYS A 202 -18.92 0.96 9.81
C LYS A 202 -17.75 -0.02 9.93
N ILE A 203 -16.60 0.31 9.35
CA ILE A 203 -15.38 -0.50 9.47
C ILE A 203 -14.81 -0.42 10.88
N HIS A 204 -15.00 0.69 11.60
CA HIS A 204 -14.49 0.86 12.96
C HIS A 204 -15.15 -0.07 13.98
N ASN A 205 -16.32 -0.62 13.71
CA ASN A 205 -16.85 -1.74 14.49
C ASN A 205 -16.14 -3.04 14.05
N GLN A 206 -15.52 -3.78 14.95
CA GLN A 206 -14.66 -4.94 14.69
C GLN A 206 -13.48 -4.58 13.77
N PHE A 207 -12.91 -3.41 14.01
CA PHE A 207 -11.92 -2.73 13.17
C PHE A 207 -10.77 -3.63 12.73
N ASP A 208 -10.15 -4.31 13.69
CA ASP A 208 -8.94 -5.10 13.45
C ASP A 208 -9.15 -6.18 12.38
N GLN A 209 -10.25 -6.94 12.49
CA GLN A 209 -10.54 -7.98 11.52
C GLN A 209 -10.99 -7.43 10.17
N LYS A 210 -11.86 -6.44 10.17
CA LYS A 210 -12.34 -5.84 8.92
C LYS A 210 -11.22 -5.16 8.14
N LEU A 211 -10.25 -4.56 8.83
CA LEU A 211 -9.10 -3.96 8.18
C LEU A 211 -8.21 -5.03 7.53
N ALA A 212 -7.99 -6.17 8.20
CA ALA A 212 -7.29 -7.30 7.60
C ALA A 212 -8.07 -7.84 6.38
N ASP A 213 -9.40 -8.01 6.49
CA ASP A 213 -10.25 -8.48 5.38
C ASP A 213 -10.11 -7.60 4.13
N ILE A 214 -10.15 -6.27 4.30
CA ILE A 214 -10.01 -5.29 3.21
C ILE A 214 -8.68 -5.45 2.48
N ASN A 215 -7.60 -5.66 3.23
CA ASN A 215 -6.25 -5.79 2.69
C ASN A 215 -6.01 -7.10 1.92
N THR A 216 -7.00 -8.01 1.88
CA THR A 216 -6.93 -9.21 1.02
C THR A 216 -7.31 -8.94 -0.43
N VAL A 217 -7.95 -7.80 -0.75
CA VAL A 217 -8.50 -7.52 -2.09
C VAL A 217 -7.48 -6.83 -3.00
N VAL A 218 -6.95 -5.69 -2.56
CA VAL A 218 -5.90 -4.97 -3.29
C VAL A 218 -4.60 -5.13 -2.50
N LYS A 219 -3.64 -5.86 -3.09
CA LYS A 219 -2.32 -6.05 -2.50
C LYS A 219 -1.38 -4.97 -3.04
N PRO A 220 -0.79 -4.12 -2.19
CA PRO A 220 0.24 -3.20 -2.66
C PRO A 220 1.43 -3.95 -3.27
N THR A 221 1.87 -3.53 -4.45
CA THR A 221 3.13 -3.98 -5.07
C THR A 221 4.31 -3.50 -4.24
N LEU A 222 4.18 -2.30 -3.67
CA LEU A 222 5.18 -1.67 -2.81
C LEU A 222 4.48 -0.77 -1.80
N THR A 223 4.95 -0.78 -0.56
CA THR A 223 4.54 0.19 0.48
C THR A 223 5.74 1.06 0.81
N ILE A 224 5.56 2.39 0.75
CA ILE A 224 6.56 3.38 1.12
C ILE A 224 5.96 4.23 2.25
N LEU A 225 6.35 3.92 3.46
CA LEU A 225 5.84 4.54 4.68
C LEU A 225 6.62 5.82 4.99
N ASP A 226 5.91 6.93 4.98
CA ASP A 226 6.43 8.25 5.30
C ASP A 226 6.48 8.46 6.81
N ALA A 227 7.68 8.58 7.35
CA ALA A 227 8.00 8.99 8.70
C ALA A 227 8.98 10.19 8.70
N VAL A 228 8.91 11.05 7.68
CA VAL A 228 9.68 12.31 7.67
C VAL A 228 9.25 13.16 8.85
N ASN A 229 7.97 13.47 8.93
CA ASN A 229 7.33 14.12 10.09
C ASN A 229 6.18 13.25 10.57
N VAL A 230 6.10 13.01 11.87
CA VAL A 230 5.11 12.13 12.49
C VAL A 230 4.24 12.92 13.46
N LEU A 231 2.93 12.88 13.27
CA LEU A 231 1.96 13.44 14.22
C LEU A 231 1.86 12.51 15.42
N MET A 232 2.47 12.90 16.55
CA MET A 232 2.58 12.05 17.75
C MET A 232 1.32 12.03 18.62
N ARG A 233 0.48 13.07 18.54
CA ARG A 233 -0.72 13.25 19.38
C ARG A 233 -1.84 13.90 18.59
N ASN A 234 -3.07 13.82 19.12
CA ASN A 234 -4.26 14.49 18.57
C ASN A 234 -4.58 14.13 17.11
N GLY A 235 -4.06 12.98 16.63
CA GLY A 235 -4.43 12.43 15.33
C GLY A 235 -5.79 11.71 15.35
N PRO A 236 -6.37 11.46 14.17
CA PRO A 236 -5.76 11.53 12.84
C PRO A 236 -5.79 12.90 12.18
N VAL A 237 -6.51 13.87 12.75
CA VAL A 237 -6.76 15.20 12.17
C VAL A 237 -5.60 16.16 12.44
N GLY A 238 -5.03 16.10 13.65
CA GLY A 238 -3.96 17.01 14.07
C GLY A 238 -4.35 18.48 13.97
N GLY A 239 -3.38 19.32 13.70
CA GLY A 239 -3.57 20.77 13.50
C GLY A 239 -2.55 21.62 14.23
N ASN A 240 -2.05 21.15 15.36
CA ASN A 240 -0.99 21.82 16.11
C ASN A 240 0.37 21.23 15.71
N VAL A 241 1.28 22.06 15.22
CA VAL A 241 2.64 21.65 14.84
C VAL A 241 3.48 21.18 16.05
N ASN A 242 3.14 21.60 17.26
CA ASN A 242 3.80 21.11 18.48
C ASN A 242 3.49 19.62 18.79
N ASP A 243 2.52 19.02 18.10
CA ASP A 243 2.22 17.60 18.20
C ASP A 243 3.03 16.77 17.19
N VAL A 244 3.84 17.41 16.35
CA VAL A 244 4.64 16.79 15.30
C VAL A 244 6.08 16.62 15.75
N LYS A 245 6.65 15.44 15.48
CA LYS A 245 8.07 15.14 15.68
C LYS A 245 8.70 14.74 14.35
N SER A 246 9.84 15.32 14.02
CA SER A 246 10.63 14.90 12.86
C SER A 246 11.44 13.64 13.20
N PHE A 247 11.29 12.62 12.37
CA PHE A 247 12.11 11.40 12.38
C PHE A 247 12.99 11.29 11.14
N ASN A 248 12.69 12.11 10.13
CA ASN A 248 13.43 12.17 8.86
C ASN A 248 13.76 10.77 8.32
N THR A 249 12.73 9.93 8.20
CA THR A 249 12.87 8.50 7.87
C THR A 249 11.85 8.09 6.82
N ILE A 250 12.28 7.25 5.88
CA ILE A 250 11.42 6.48 4.95
C ILE A 250 11.60 4.99 5.25
N VAL A 251 10.49 4.26 5.29
CA VAL A 251 10.49 2.80 5.43
C VAL A 251 9.78 2.19 4.23
N ALA A 252 10.42 1.27 3.51
CA ALA A 252 9.84 0.67 2.32
C ALA A 252 9.91 -0.85 2.35
N GLY A 253 8.91 -1.52 1.75
CA GLY A 253 8.87 -2.97 1.66
C GLY A 253 7.68 -3.48 0.85
N VAL A 254 7.74 -4.75 0.46
CA VAL A 254 6.65 -5.44 -0.25
C VAL A 254 5.66 -6.10 0.71
N ASP A 255 6.09 -6.35 1.95
CA ASP A 255 5.27 -6.92 3.01
C ASP A 255 4.64 -5.78 3.83
N PRO A 256 3.32 -5.54 3.70
CA PRO A 256 2.67 -4.43 4.38
C PRO A 256 2.60 -4.61 5.90
N VAL A 257 2.61 -5.85 6.41
CA VAL A 257 2.59 -6.14 7.85
C VAL A 257 3.97 -5.85 8.45
N ALA A 258 5.05 -6.27 7.79
CA ALA A 258 6.41 -6.00 8.24
C ALA A 258 6.72 -4.48 8.23
N VAL A 259 6.31 -3.76 7.18
CA VAL A 259 6.45 -2.29 7.09
C VAL A 259 5.70 -1.60 8.23
N ASP A 260 4.44 -1.98 8.49
CA ASP A 260 3.65 -1.40 9.58
C ASP A 260 4.17 -1.82 10.96
N SER A 261 4.72 -3.04 11.11
CA SER A 261 5.38 -3.48 12.34
C SER A 261 6.61 -2.64 12.67
N TYR A 262 7.40 -2.31 11.63
CA TYR A 262 8.50 -1.35 11.80
C TYR A 262 7.97 0.05 12.15
N GLY A 263 6.91 0.49 11.47
CA GLY A 263 6.26 1.78 11.73
C GLY A 263 5.74 1.93 13.16
N ALA A 264 5.35 0.84 13.82
CA ALA A 264 4.90 0.86 15.22
C ALA A 264 6.01 1.34 16.18
N SER A 265 7.28 1.09 15.86
CA SER A 265 8.43 1.48 16.70
C SER A 265 8.56 3.01 16.88
N PHE A 266 8.05 3.83 15.95
CA PHE A 266 8.03 5.29 16.11
C PHE A 266 7.18 5.77 17.29
N PHE A 267 6.34 4.88 17.84
CA PHE A 267 5.49 5.10 19.02
C PHE A 267 5.85 4.17 20.18
N ASP A 268 7.06 3.62 20.21
CA ASP A 268 7.54 2.66 21.22
C ASP A 268 6.61 1.42 21.33
N LEU A 269 6.02 1.02 20.19
CA LEU A 269 5.15 -0.16 20.07
C LEU A 269 5.81 -1.22 19.20
N LYS A 270 5.38 -2.47 19.43
CA LYS A 270 5.66 -3.60 18.52
C LYS A 270 4.45 -3.86 17.62
N GLY A 271 4.67 -4.50 16.47
CA GLY A 271 3.56 -4.91 15.60
C GLY A 271 2.50 -5.72 16.35
N MET A 272 2.91 -6.57 17.28
CA MET A 272 2.02 -7.36 18.12
C MET A 272 1.09 -6.55 19.05
N ASP A 273 1.41 -5.28 19.33
CA ASP A 273 0.54 -4.40 20.14
C ASP A 273 -0.65 -3.86 19.35
N LEU A 274 -0.65 -4.04 18.03
CA LEU A 274 -1.69 -3.56 17.12
C LEU A 274 -2.58 -4.73 16.67
N GLY A 275 -3.85 -4.68 17.06
CA GLY A 275 -4.82 -5.76 16.80
C GLY A 275 -4.97 -6.08 15.30
N PHE A 276 -5.01 -5.06 14.45
CA PHE A 276 -5.15 -5.25 13.02
C PHE A 276 -3.92 -5.92 12.38
N LEU A 277 -2.70 -5.70 12.89
CA LEU A 277 -1.50 -6.40 12.41
C LEU A 277 -1.52 -7.88 12.83
N ARG A 278 -1.94 -8.18 14.08
CA ARG A 278 -2.13 -9.59 14.49
C ARG A 278 -3.13 -10.32 13.61
N LYS A 279 -4.25 -9.67 13.25
CA LYS A 279 -5.26 -10.26 12.34
C LYS A 279 -4.72 -10.46 10.94
N ALA A 280 -3.98 -9.49 10.42
CA ALA A 280 -3.35 -9.57 9.11
C ALA A 280 -2.30 -10.69 9.04
N HIS A 281 -1.42 -10.78 10.02
CA HIS A 281 -0.43 -11.86 10.13
C HIS A 281 -1.11 -13.23 10.18
N ALA A 282 -2.12 -13.39 11.04
CA ALA A 282 -2.90 -14.64 11.15
C ALA A 282 -3.66 -15.01 9.85
N MET A 283 -3.84 -14.07 8.92
CA MET A 283 -4.42 -14.29 7.59
C MET A 283 -3.35 -14.48 6.50
N GLY A 284 -2.06 -14.51 6.85
CA GLY A 284 -0.96 -14.70 5.91
C GLY A 284 -0.70 -13.47 5.01
N LEU A 285 -1.03 -12.26 5.47
CA LEU A 285 -0.82 -11.03 4.71
C LEU A 285 0.62 -10.47 4.84
N GLY A 286 1.40 -11.00 5.78
CA GLY A 286 2.80 -10.65 5.99
C GLY A 286 3.31 -11.02 7.38
N GLU A 287 4.59 -10.71 7.63
CA GLU A 287 5.30 -11.04 8.86
C GLU A 287 5.20 -9.91 9.89
N ILE A 288 4.83 -10.26 11.11
CA ILE A 288 4.66 -9.32 12.22
C ILE A 288 5.89 -9.26 13.12
N ASP A 289 6.66 -10.35 13.18
CA ASP A 289 7.88 -10.45 13.98
C ASP A 289 9.09 -9.94 13.19
N LEU A 290 9.60 -8.77 13.55
CA LEU A 290 10.74 -8.14 12.88
C LEU A 290 12.04 -8.94 13.05
N SER A 291 12.14 -9.87 13.99
CA SER A 291 13.32 -10.75 14.11
C SER A 291 13.41 -11.76 12.95
N LEU A 292 12.29 -12.02 12.27
CA LEU A 292 12.19 -12.87 11.08
C LEU A 292 12.23 -12.07 9.77
N VAL A 293 12.34 -10.74 9.86
CA VAL A 293 12.37 -9.82 8.73
C VAL A 293 13.80 -9.32 8.52
N LYS A 294 14.26 -9.31 7.27
CA LYS A 294 15.54 -8.66 6.93
C LYS A 294 15.33 -7.15 6.91
N VAL A 295 15.77 -6.47 7.97
CA VAL A 295 15.74 -5.01 8.05
C VAL A 295 17.11 -4.47 7.61
N ASN A 296 17.11 -3.73 6.49
CA ASN A 296 18.30 -3.03 5.98
C ASN A 296 18.16 -1.54 6.30
N GLU A 297 19.13 -0.99 7.02
CA GLU A 297 19.11 0.44 7.41
C GLU A 297 20.25 1.20 6.74
N LEU A 298 19.96 2.42 6.28
CA LEU A 298 20.92 3.36 5.70
C LEU A 298 20.72 4.73 6.32
N ASN A 299 21.80 5.33 6.81
CA ASN A 299 21.85 6.71 7.27
C ASN A 299 22.59 7.56 6.23
N LEU A 300 21.94 8.59 5.68
CA LEU A 300 22.50 9.45 4.65
C LEU A 300 23.37 10.59 5.21
N SER A 301 23.20 10.93 6.49
CA SER A 301 24.11 11.85 7.19
C SER A 301 25.28 11.02 7.74
N GLY A 302 26.27 10.77 6.93
CA GLY A 302 27.52 10.12 7.30
C GLY A 302 28.66 10.92 6.76
#